data_8527bd408c8bb6cdfc7cc04c51a3a386
#
_entry.id   8527bd408c8bb6cdfc7cc04c51a3a386
#
_cell.length_a   1.000
_cell.length_b   1.000
_cell.length_c   1.000
_cell.angle_alpha   90.00
_cell.angle_beta   90.00
_cell.angle_gamma   90.00
#
_symmetry.space_group_name_H-M   'P 1'
#
loop_
_entity.id
_entity.type
_entity.pdbx_description
1 polymer ?
#
loop_
_entity_poly.entity_id
_entity_poly.type
_entity_poly.pdbx_seq_one_letter_code
_entity_poly.pdbx_strand_id
1 'polypeptide(L)' 'MYQKYSIGTMAKLMGISAEAIRYYESRNIISPVRDPETGYRYYNTWDFHMLLRARHYQNYGFSLEEIGELFRSGELSQV' A
#
# COMPACT_ATOMS: atom_id res chain seq x y z
N MET A 1 -7.25 -2.80 -16.49
CA MET A 1 -7.76 -4.04 -15.91
C MET A 1 -7.08 -4.33 -14.58
N TYR A 2 -7.87 -4.71 -13.59
CA TYR A 2 -7.36 -4.90 -12.26
C TYR A 2 -6.84 -6.29 -12.03
N GLN A 3 -5.64 -6.37 -11.50
CA GLN A 3 -5.12 -7.61 -10.95
C GLN A 3 -5.53 -7.62 -9.48
N LYS A 4 -5.95 -8.77 -9.01
CA LYS A 4 -6.27 -8.95 -7.59
C LYS A 4 -5.17 -9.79 -6.96
N TYR A 5 -4.50 -9.22 -5.99
CA TYR A 5 -3.43 -9.91 -5.30
C TYR A 5 -3.84 -10.15 -3.85
N SER A 6 -3.56 -11.36 -3.37
CA SER A 6 -3.71 -11.62 -1.94
C SER A 6 -2.60 -10.91 -1.19
N ILE A 7 -2.76 -10.80 0.13
CA ILE A 7 -1.71 -10.21 0.96
C ILE A 7 -0.43 -11.03 0.88
N GLY A 8 -0.55 -12.35 0.76
CA GLY A 8 0.62 -13.21 0.63
C GLY A 8 1.38 -12.94 -0.66
N THR A 9 0.66 -12.75 -1.76
CA THR A 9 1.28 -12.43 -3.04
C THR A 9 1.95 -11.06 -2.99
N MET A 10 1.26 -10.07 -2.40
CA MET A 10 1.83 -8.73 -2.25
C MET A 10 3.10 -8.77 -1.42
N ALA A 11 3.09 -9.54 -0.34
CA ALA A 11 4.25 -9.68 0.53
C ALA A 11 5.44 -10.22 -0.25
N LYS A 12 5.20 -11.23 -1.07
CA LYS A 12 6.25 -11.81 -1.90
C LYS A 12 6.78 -10.81 -2.93
N LEU A 13 5.88 -10.12 -3.60
CA LEU A 13 6.28 -9.14 -4.63
C LEU A 13 7.10 -8.01 -4.01
N MET A 14 6.74 -7.58 -2.82
CA MET A 14 7.41 -6.47 -2.15
C MET A 14 8.65 -6.92 -1.38
N GLY A 15 8.77 -8.21 -1.10
CA GLY A 15 9.86 -8.70 -0.28
C GLY A 15 9.74 -8.33 1.18
N ILE A 16 8.51 -8.18 1.67
CA ILE A 16 8.25 -7.83 3.07
C ILE A 16 7.23 -8.80 3.64
N SER A 17 7.00 -8.72 4.94
CA SER A 17 6.04 -9.59 5.59
C SER A 17 4.60 -9.10 5.38
N ALA A 18 3.65 -10.00 5.56
CA ALA A 18 2.24 -9.62 5.53
C ALA A 18 1.92 -8.62 6.63
N GLU A 19 2.57 -8.76 7.77
CA GLU A 19 2.38 -7.82 8.88
C GLU A 19 2.83 -6.41 8.51
N ALA A 20 3.92 -6.32 7.76
CA ALA A 20 4.38 -5.02 7.31
C ALA A 20 3.36 -4.36 6.39
N ILE A 21 2.70 -5.16 5.53
CA ILE A 21 1.66 -4.63 4.65
C ILE A 21 0.48 -4.13 5.46
N ARG A 22 0.08 -4.89 6.48
CA ARG A 22 -1.00 -4.46 7.38
C ARG A 22 -0.65 -3.18 8.11
N TYR A 23 0.62 -3.01 8.43
CA TYR A 23 1.07 -1.78 9.08
C TYR A 23 0.90 -0.58 8.14
N TYR A 24 1.28 -0.73 6.87
CA TYR A 24 1.05 0.33 5.89
C TYR A 24 -0.44 0.65 5.76
N GLU A 25 -1.28 -0.37 5.78
CA GLU A 25 -2.72 -0.18 5.77
C GLU A 25 -3.19 0.64 6.97
N SER A 26 -2.67 0.32 8.15
CA SER A 26 -3.07 0.99 9.39
C SER A 26 -2.66 2.46 9.38
N ARG A 27 -1.69 2.81 8.56
CA ARG A 27 -1.22 4.19 8.41
C ARG A 27 -1.84 4.88 7.19
N ASN A 28 -2.82 4.25 6.59
CA ASN A 28 -3.56 4.81 5.44
C ASN A 28 -2.70 5.04 4.21
N ILE A 29 -1.63 4.27 4.08
CA ILE A 29 -0.79 4.33 2.89
C ILE A 29 -1.50 3.64 1.73
N ILE A 30 -2.19 2.55 2.02
CA ILE A 30 -3.01 1.82 1.05
C ILE A 30 -4.35 1.49 1.68
N SER A 31 -5.34 1.26 0.81
CA SER A 31 -6.70 0.92 1.24
C SER A 31 -7.19 -0.25 0.40
N PRO A 32 -6.89 -1.47 0.83
CA PRO A 32 -7.32 -2.63 0.06
C PRO A 32 -8.83 -2.78 0.06
N VAL A 33 -9.32 -3.50 -0.93
CA VAL A 33 -10.74 -3.77 -1.06
C VAL A 33 -11.03 -5.13 -0.44
N ARG A 34 -12.15 -5.23 0.28
CA ARG A 34 -12.61 -6.52 0.77
C ARG A 34 -13.54 -7.14 -0.25
N ASP A 35 -13.33 -8.41 -0.50
CA ASP A 35 -14.22 -9.19 -1.34
C ASP A 35 -15.54 -9.34 -0.58
N PRO A 36 -16.68 -8.91 -1.14
CA PRO A 36 -17.95 -9.00 -0.43
C PRO A 36 -18.40 -10.43 -0.17
N GLU A 37 -17.92 -11.38 -0.95
CA GLU A 37 -18.33 -12.78 -0.79
C GLU A 37 -17.49 -13.51 0.23
N THR A 38 -16.18 -13.32 0.22
CA THR A 38 -15.26 -14.06 1.07
C THR A 38 -14.82 -13.27 2.29
N GLY A 39 -14.91 -11.95 2.25
CA GLY A 39 -14.41 -11.10 3.31
C GLY A 39 -12.91 -10.93 3.30
N TYR A 40 -12.20 -11.59 2.40
CA TYR A 40 -10.76 -11.46 2.32
C TYR A 40 -10.38 -10.16 1.63
N ARG A 41 -9.28 -9.58 2.07
CA ARG A 41 -8.70 -8.41 1.42
C ARG A 41 -8.02 -8.81 0.14
N TYR A 42 -8.11 -7.94 -0.84
CA TYR A 42 -7.25 -8.08 -2.01
C TYR A 42 -6.68 -6.72 -2.39
N TYR A 43 -5.55 -6.78 -3.06
CA TYR A 43 -4.77 -5.60 -3.43
C TYR A 43 -4.67 -5.54 -4.93
N ASN A 44 -4.48 -4.35 -5.47
CA ASN A 44 -4.35 -4.17 -6.90
C ASN A 44 -2.99 -3.57 -7.25
N THR A 45 -2.78 -3.35 -8.53
CA THR A 45 -1.52 -2.79 -9.02
C THR A 45 -1.27 -1.40 -8.43
N TRP A 46 -2.32 -0.63 -8.22
CA TRP A 46 -2.19 0.70 -7.61
C TRP A 46 -1.65 0.60 -6.19
N ASP A 47 -2.15 -0.35 -5.41
CA ASP A 47 -1.66 -0.56 -4.05
C ASP A 47 -0.18 -0.93 -4.06
N PHE A 48 0.21 -1.79 -4.99
CA PHE A 48 1.60 -2.17 -5.15
C PHE A 48 2.47 -0.94 -5.44
N HIS A 49 2.00 -0.10 -6.36
CA HIS A 49 2.70 1.14 -6.72
C HIS A 49 2.84 2.06 -5.52
N MET A 50 1.78 2.22 -4.72
CA MET A 50 1.83 3.09 -3.56
C MET A 50 2.77 2.56 -2.49
N LEU A 51 2.83 1.25 -2.31
CA LEU A 51 3.77 0.65 -1.38
C LEU A 51 5.21 0.90 -1.81
N LEU A 52 5.49 0.77 -3.09
CA LEU A 52 6.83 1.06 -3.61
C LEU A 52 7.20 2.52 -3.35
N ARG A 53 6.28 3.43 -3.60
CA ARG A 53 6.52 4.84 -3.36
C ARG A 53 6.76 5.12 -1.88
N ALA A 54 5.98 4.51 -1.01
CA ALA A 54 6.14 4.70 0.42
C ALA A 54 7.53 4.25 0.87
N ARG A 55 7.97 3.09 0.40
CA ARG A 55 9.29 2.59 0.76
C ARG A 55 10.39 3.50 0.23
N HIS A 56 10.19 4.03 -0.96
CA HIS A 56 11.14 4.96 -1.55
C HIS A 56 11.30 6.22 -0.68
N TYR A 57 10.19 6.79 -0.24
CA TYR A 57 10.23 7.96 0.62
C TYR A 57 10.84 7.64 1.98
N GLN A 58 10.58 6.45 2.51
CA GLN A 58 11.20 6.03 3.76
C GLN A 58 12.71 6.00 3.63
N ASN A 59 13.20 5.59 2.47
CA ASN A 59 14.64 5.55 2.23
C ASN A 59 15.27 6.94 2.25
N TYR A 60 14.47 7.97 2.00
CA TYR A 60 14.93 9.36 2.11
C TYR A 60 14.74 9.93 3.51
N GLY A 61 14.23 9.13 4.43
CA GLY A 61 14.09 9.57 5.82
C GLY A 61 12.71 10.06 6.21
N PHE A 62 11.72 10.00 5.30
CA PHE A 62 10.36 10.39 5.66
C PHE A 62 9.73 9.34 6.57
N SER A 63 9.01 9.79 7.57
CA SER A 63 8.22 8.89 8.40
C SER A 63 6.95 8.46 7.66
N LEU A 64 6.33 7.39 8.10
CA LEU A 64 5.07 6.96 7.50
C LEU A 64 3.97 7.98 7.69
N GLU A 65 4.01 8.71 8.81
CA GLU A 65 3.05 9.79 9.02
C GLU A 65 3.20 10.88 7.97
N GLU A 66 4.43 11.28 7.71
CA GLU A 66 4.72 12.29 6.69
C GLU A 66 4.30 11.81 5.30
N ILE A 67 4.58 10.55 5.02
CA ILE A 67 4.21 9.95 3.73
C ILE A 67 2.70 9.92 3.58
N GLY A 68 1.99 9.54 4.65
CA GLY A 68 0.54 9.55 4.65
C GLY A 68 -0.03 10.93 4.37
N GLU A 69 0.59 11.96 4.94
CA GLU A 69 0.18 13.34 4.68
C GLU A 69 0.36 13.71 3.22
N LEU A 70 1.50 13.35 2.64
CA LEU A 70 1.76 13.62 1.24
C LEU A 70 0.72 12.96 0.35
N PHE A 71 0.37 11.72 0.66
CA PHE A 71 -0.60 10.98 -0.13
C PHE A 71 -2.00 11.58 0.00
N ARG A 72 -2.36 11.99 1.21
CA ARG A 72 -3.69 12.58 1.45
C ARG A 72 -3.81 13.95 0.83
N SER A 73 -2.74 14.71 0.80
CA SER A 73 -2.77 16.05 0.22
C SER A 73 -2.96 16.03 -1.28
N GLY A 74 -2.75 14.88 -1.90
CA GLY A 74 -2.89 14.75 -3.35
C GLY A 74 -1.72 15.28 -4.13
N GLU A 75 -0.67 15.69 -3.48
CA GLU A 75 0.49 16.26 -4.19
C GLU A 75 1.11 15.27 -5.14
N LEU A 76 1.16 14.00 -4.73
CA LEU A 76 1.74 12.97 -5.56
C LEU A 76 0.83 12.54 -6.70
N SER A 77 -0.47 12.71 -6.54
CA SER A 77 -1.41 12.27 -7.56
C SER A 77 -1.63 13.32 -8.64
N GLN A 78 -1.11 14.49 -8.47
CA GLN A 78 -1.27 15.58 -9.43
C GLN A 78 -0.15 15.64 -10.46
N VAL A 79 0.82 14.83 -10.32
CA VAL A 79 1.98 14.84 -11.21
C VAL A 79 1.74 14.03 -12.45
#